data_2674c3864324b73d10ff4f4a2103a127
#
_entry.id   2674c3864324b73d10ff4f4a2103a127
#
_cell.length_a   1.000
_cell.length_b   1.000
_cell.length_c   1.000
_cell.angle_alpha   90.00
_cell.angle_beta   90.00
_cell.angle_gamma   90.00
#
_symmetry.space_group_name_H-M   'P 1'
#
loop_
_entity.id
_entity.type
_entity.pdbx_description
1 polymer ?
#
loop_
_entity_poly.entity_id
_entity_poly.type
_entity_poly.pdbx_seq_one_letter_code
_entity_poly.pdbx_strand_id
1 'polypeptide(L)'
;MGFRKNTALALAGKGIEDRQFVRALARGLDILKTFQADDRGLSNAELAARTGFPKPTVSRLTFTLMSLGYLHLNETTGRYALHPHILSLGFPVLRQLSIRDIARPLMEDLANACGGAVAMAVRDGFNMIVIERARHPAMTRVPLDIGIGRELATTAVGRAYLAGLSIPERAGLRTDLKAHYGLRWPAIGAQIEGALTHFKHHGFTVSAGDWAPDYNAVGVPLRMRDGTCLAFNCGGSNNLIAADVLPVLGVKLVAMVEDLARAQDLNPHGTYKGSTT
;
A
#
# COMPACT_ATOMS: atom_id res chain seq x y z
N MET A 1 10.80 4.80 11.23
CA MET A 1 11.07 3.67 12.15
C MET A 1 9.79 3.40 12.94
N GLY A 2 9.00 2.39 12.60
CA GLY A 2 7.69 2.12 13.22
C GLY A 2 6.91 1.11 12.41
N PHE A 3 7.49 -0.09 12.22
CA PHE A 3 6.87 -1.14 11.41
C PHE A 3 5.89 -1.99 12.22
N ARG A 4 4.67 -2.06 11.68
CA ARG A 4 3.65 -3.12 11.84
C ARG A 4 3.58 -3.81 13.21
N LYS A 5 2.79 -3.27 14.11
CA LYS A 5 2.11 -4.13 15.08
C LYS A 5 1.07 -4.93 14.30
N ASN A 6 1.34 -6.20 14.20
CA ASN A 6 0.61 -7.34 13.65
C ASN A 6 -0.89 -7.13 13.34
N THR A 7 -1.25 -7.39 12.07
CA THR A 7 -2.65 -7.55 11.64
C THR A 7 -3.36 -8.65 12.45
N ALA A 8 -2.67 -9.73 12.82
CA ALA A 8 -3.21 -10.78 13.68
C ALA A 8 -3.42 -10.32 15.13
N LEU A 9 -2.57 -9.41 15.68
CA LEU A 9 -2.82 -8.78 16.98
C LEU A 9 -3.97 -7.77 16.91
N ALA A 10 -4.15 -7.07 15.80
CA ALA A 10 -5.29 -6.17 15.59
C ALA A 10 -6.62 -6.96 15.48
N LEU A 11 -6.59 -8.15 14.89
CA LEU A 11 -7.73 -9.06 14.84
C LEU A 11 -7.94 -9.78 16.19
N ALA A 12 -6.88 -10.16 16.90
CA ALA A 12 -6.97 -10.72 18.24
C ALA A 12 -7.45 -9.69 19.29
N GLY A 13 -7.16 -8.40 19.09
CA GLY A 13 -7.70 -7.30 19.91
C GLY A 13 -9.18 -7.02 19.67
N LYS A 14 -9.79 -7.53 18.60
CA LYS A 14 -11.24 -7.45 18.32
C LYS A 14 -12.02 -8.65 18.85
N GLY A 15 -11.44 -9.49 19.74
CA GLY A 15 -12.16 -10.55 20.43
C GLY A 15 -12.84 -11.55 19.47
N ILE A 16 -12.20 -11.90 18.33
CA ILE A 16 -12.68 -12.98 17.49
C ILE A 16 -12.36 -14.30 18.24
N GLU A 17 -13.20 -14.66 19.19
CA GLU A 17 -13.38 -16.04 19.66
C GLU A 17 -14.18 -16.83 18.60
N ASP A 18 -13.74 -16.73 17.37
CA ASP A 18 -14.30 -17.57 16.32
C ASP A 18 -13.58 -18.92 16.36
N ARG A 19 -14.32 -19.98 16.64
CA ARG A 19 -13.83 -21.37 16.59
C ARG A 19 -13.23 -21.72 15.21
N GLN A 20 -13.58 -20.98 14.17
CA GLN A 20 -13.08 -21.17 12.80
C GLN A 20 -11.73 -20.49 12.59
N PHE A 21 -11.28 -19.56 13.46
CA PHE A 21 -10.02 -18.85 13.27
C PHE A 21 -8.80 -19.70 13.67
N VAL A 22 -8.03 -20.16 12.68
CA VAL A 22 -6.84 -20.99 12.88
C VAL A 22 -5.63 -20.10 13.21
N ARG A 23 -5.38 -19.88 14.50
CA ARG A 23 -4.29 -19.02 15.00
C ARG A 23 -2.90 -19.42 14.48
N ALA A 24 -2.64 -20.73 14.30
CA ALA A 24 -1.35 -21.21 13.79
C ALA A 24 -1.11 -20.76 12.33
N LEU A 25 -2.15 -20.84 11.48
CA LEU A 25 -2.09 -20.35 10.10
C LEU A 25 -1.82 -18.84 10.06
N ALA A 26 -2.56 -18.06 10.84
CA ALA A 26 -2.36 -16.60 10.91
C ALA A 26 -0.92 -16.25 11.32
N ARG A 27 -0.37 -16.92 12.34
CA ARG A 27 1.02 -16.71 12.78
C ARG A 27 2.04 -17.12 11.72
N GLY A 28 1.80 -18.19 10.96
CA GLY A 28 2.66 -18.58 9.84
C GLY A 28 2.72 -17.51 8.76
N LEU A 29 1.57 -16.97 8.38
CA LEU A 29 1.49 -15.85 7.44
C LEU A 29 2.16 -14.57 7.98
N ASP A 30 2.07 -14.29 9.29
CA ASP A 30 2.74 -13.15 9.91
C ASP A 30 4.27 -13.30 9.85
N ILE A 31 4.82 -14.52 10.00
CA ILE A 31 6.26 -14.78 9.78
C ILE A 31 6.65 -14.37 8.36
N LEU A 32 5.92 -14.82 7.33
CA LEU A 32 6.23 -14.48 5.93
C LEU A 32 6.15 -12.97 5.67
N LYS A 33 5.16 -12.29 6.25
CA LYS A 33 4.98 -10.83 6.13
C LYS A 33 6.05 -10.01 6.87
N THR A 34 6.86 -10.64 7.71
CA THR A 34 7.89 -9.96 8.51
C THR A 34 9.11 -9.58 7.68
N PHE A 35 9.38 -10.29 6.61
CA PHE A 35 10.52 -10.03 5.73
C PHE A 35 10.32 -8.74 4.92
N GLN A 36 11.41 -7.99 4.78
CA GLN A 36 11.48 -6.74 4.02
C GLN A 36 12.45 -6.90 2.84
N ALA A 37 12.32 -6.05 1.83
CA ALA A 37 13.14 -6.12 0.62
C ALA A 37 14.65 -5.99 0.90
N ASP A 38 15.03 -5.22 1.93
CA ASP A 38 16.41 -4.97 2.30
C ASP A 38 16.99 -6.03 3.27
N ASP A 39 16.18 -6.99 3.70
CA ASP A 39 16.64 -8.04 4.63
C ASP A 39 17.56 -9.04 3.88
N ARG A 40 18.77 -9.21 4.38
CA ARG A 40 19.70 -10.26 3.95
C ARG A 40 19.43 -11.61 4.66
N GLY A 41 18.17 -11.87 4.99
CA GLY A 41 17.73 -12.97 5.82
C GLY A 41 17.57 -12.55 7.28
N LEU A 42 16.73 -13.31 8.03
CA LEU A 42 16.40 -13.07 9.44
C LEU A 42 16.72 -14.30 10.27
N SER A 43 17.35 -14.11 11.43
CA SER A 43 17.53 -15.16 12.43
C SER A 43 16.22 -15.44 13.19
N ASN A 44 16.14 -16.56 13.88
CA ASN A 44 15.01 -16.88 14.75
C ASN A 44 14.75 -15.78 15.80
N ALA A 45 15.82 -15.18 16.35
CA ALA A 45 15.71 -14.12 17.34
C ALA A 45 15.13 -12.83 16.73
N GLU A 46 15.53 -12.43 15.52
CA GLU A 46 15.01 -11.25 14.82
C GLU A 46 13.54 -11.45 14.42
N LEU A 47 13.17 -12.65 13.94
CA LEU A 47 11.79 -13.02 13.68
C LEU A 47 10.93 -12.92 14.94
N ALA A 48 11.43 -13.47 16.07
CA ALA A 48 10.74 -13.37 17.35
C ALA A 48 10.57 -11.93 17.81
N ALA A 49 11.60 -11.10 17.68
CA ALA A 49 11.54 -9.67 18.02
C ALA A 49 10.56 -8.89 17.14
N ARG A 50 10.55 -9.15 15.83
CA ARG A 50 9.64 -8.46 14.89
C ARG A 50 8.18 -8.89 15.02
N THR A 51 7.93 -10.18 15.28
CA THR A 51 6.57 -10.74 15.39
C THR A 51 6.00 -10.64 16.80
N GLY A 52 6.85 -10.54 17.82
CA GLY A 52 6.45 -10.67 19.23
C GLY A 52 6.14 -12.11 19.64
N PHE A 53 6.46 -13.11 18.81
CA PHE A 53 6.21 -14.51 19.14
C PHE A 53 7.37 -15.12 19.96
N PRO A 54 7.07 -16.07 20.86
CA PRO A 54 8.13 -16.82 21.56
C PRO A 54 9.04 -17.57 20.56
N LYS A 55 10.36 -17.59 20.82
CA LYS A 55 11.34 -18.29 19.96
C LYS A 55 10.96 -19.73 19.60
N PRO A 56 10.44 -20.58 20.54
CA PRO A 56 9.99 -21.93 20.18
C PRO A 56 8.84 -21.94 19.17
N THR A 57 7.91 -20.97 19.27
CA THR A 57 6.83 -20.82 18.30
C THR A 57 7.37 -20.45 16.92
N VAL A 58 8.32 -19.50 16.87
CA VAL A 58 8.99 -19.11 15.61
C VAL A 58 9.69 -20.32 14.99
N SER A 59 10.47 -21.09 15.76
CA SER A 59 11.17 -22.31 15.28
C SER A 59 10.21 -23.32 14.63
N ARG A 60 9.07 -23.57 15.26
CA ARG A 60 8.08 -24.52 14.72
C ARG A 60 7.42 -24.00 13.43
N LEU A 61 7.11 -22.70 13.38
CA LEU A 61 6.50 -22.06 12.20
C LEU A 61 7.50 -22.00 11.03
N THR A 62 8.76 -21.60 11.29
CA THR A 62 9.80 -21.55 10.24
C THR A 62 10.12 -22.95 9.71
N PHE A 63 10.18 -23.98 10.58
CA PHE A 63 10.33 -25.37 10.14
C PHE A 63 9.21 -25.78 9.18
N THR A 64 7.95 -25.49 9.52
CA THR A 64 6.81 -25.81 8.66
C THR A 64 6.89 -25.05 7.33
N LEU A 65 7.20 -23.74 7.36
CA LEU A 65 7.33 -22.91 6.17
C LEU A 65 8.48 -23.34 5.26
N MET A 66 9.58 -23.82 5.83
CA MET A 66 10.68 -24.45 5.05
C MET A 66 10.23 -25.76 4.41
N SER A 67 9.57 -26.64 5.17
CA SER A 67 9.05 -27.91 4.67
C SER A 67 8.05 -27.74 3.53
N LEU A 68 7.31 -26.59 3.53
CA LEU A 68 6.38 -26.20 2.45
C LEU A 68 7.05 -25.42 1.32
N GLY A 69 8.35 -25.15 1.39
CA GLY A 69 9.11 -24.44 0.35
C GLY A 69 8.90 -22.92 0.32
N TYR A 70 8.34 -22.30 1.36
CA TYR A 70 8.16 -20.84 1.43
C TYR A 70 9.33 -20.09 2.04
N LEU A 71 10.14 -20.79 2.88
CA LEU A 71 11.39 -20.28 3.44
C LEU A 71 12.54 -21.21 3.06
N HIS A 72 13.75 -20.66 3.03
CA HIS A 72 14.98 -21.45 3.07
C HIS A 72 15.87 -20.94 4.20
N LEU A 73 16.69 -21.83 4.75
CA LEU A 73 17.70 -21.52 5.74
C LEU A 73 19.07 -21.49 5.06
N ASN A 74 19.77 -20.39 5.21
CA ASN A 74 21.18 -20.33 4.86
C ASN A 74 21.97 -21.00 6.01
N GLU A 75 22.50 -22.20 5.78
CA GLU A 75 23.18 -23.01 6.79
C GLU A 75 24.45 -22.32 7.32
N THR A 76 25.14 -21.53 6.50
CA THR A 76 26.35 -20.82 6.90
C THR A 76 26.05 -19.68 7.88
N THR A 77 24.94 -18.96 7.68
CA THR A 77 24.62 -17.78 8.49
C THR A 77 23.55 -18.05 9.55
N GLY A 78 22.84 -19.17 9.48
CA GLY A 78 21.70 -19.50 10.34
C GLY A 78 20.50 -18.58 10.12
N ARG A 79 20.40 -17.92 8.94
CA ARG A 79 19.35 -16.95 8.65
C ARG A 79 18.32 -17.51 7.68
N TYR A 80 17.05 -17.25 7.95
CA TYR A 80 15.93 -17.59 7.07
C TYR A 80 15.75 -16.50 6.02
N ALA A 81 15.42 -16.88 4.78
CA ALA A 81 14.99 -15.97 3.74
C ALA A 81 13.76 -16.52 3.01
N LEU A 82 13.00 -15.63 2.38
CA LEU A 82 11.87 -16.04 1.54
C LEU A 82 12.39 -16.85 0.34
N HIS A 83 11.73 -17.99 0.09
CA HIS A 83 12.01 -18.77 -1.11
C HIS A 83 11.21 -18.23 -2.30
N PRO A 84 11.75 -18.22 -3.54
CA PRO A 84 11.04 -17.71 -4.73
C PRO A 84 9.67 -18.36 -4.96
N HIS A 85 9.42 -19.56 -4.43
CA HIS A 85 8.13 -20.24 -4.49
C HIS A 85 6.97 -19.37 -3.95
N ILE A 86 7.22 -18.44 -3.03
CA ILE A 86 6.19 -17.54 -2.50
C ILE A 86 5.55 -16.67 -3.58
N LEU A 87 6.25 -16.41 -4.70
CA LEU A 87 5.73 -15.63 -5.82
C LEU A 87 4.54 -16.32 -6.48
N SER A 88 4.46 -17.67 -6.40
CA SER A 88 3.31 -18.43 -6.93
C SER A 88 1.99 -18.07 -6.27
N LEU A 89 2.00 -17.54 -5.03
CA LEU A 89 0.80 -17.09 -4.33
C LEU A 89 0.31 -15.72 -4.82
N GLY A 90 1.21 -14.85 -5.22
CA GLY A 90 0.87 -13.49 -5.67
C GLY A 90 0.59 -13.40 -7.17
N PHE A 91 1.26 -14.24 -7.97
CA PHE A 91 1.17 -14.17 -9.43
C PHE A 91 -0.25 -14.32 -9.99
N PRO A 92 -1.09 -15.27 -9.52
CA PRO A 92 -2.48 -15.38 -9.98
C PRO A 92 -3.29 -14.10 -9.75
N VAL A 93 -3.08 -13.44 -8.61
CA VAL A 93 -3.75 -12.16 -8.29
C VAL A 93 -3.34 -11.08 -9.30
N LEU A 94 -2.04 -10.95 -9.57
CA LEU A 94 -1.53 -9.97 -10.52
C LEU A 94 -2.04 -10.23 -11.95
N ARG A 95 -2.20 -11.50 -12.35
CA ARG A 95 -2.74 -11.89 -13.66
C ARG A 95 -4.23 -11.56 -13.82
N GLN A 96 -4.99 -11.62 -12.74
CA GLN A 96 -6.43 -11.28 -12.77
C GLN A 96 -6.67 -9.77 -12.86
N LEU A 97 -5.68 -8.95 -12.53
CA LEU A 97 -5.76 -7.49 -12.59
C LEU A 97 -5.39 -6.99 -14.00
N SER A 98 -6.23 -7.28 -15.01
CA SER A 98 -6.02 -6.88 -16.42
C SER A 98 -5.82 -5.36 -16.60
N ILE A 99 -6.36 -4.55 -15.70
CA ILE A 99 -6.15 -3.10 -15.67
C ILE A 99 -4.67 -2.71 -15.63
N ARG A 100 -3.79 -3.56 -15.08
CA ARG A 100 -2.35 -3.31 -15.03
C ARG A 100 -1.73 -3.21 -16.41
N ASP A 101 -2.16 -4.05 -17.34
CA ASP A 101 -1.60 -4.10 -18.69
C ASP A 101 -1.98 -2.84 -19.49
N ILE A 102 -3.17 -2.28 -19.22
CA ILE A 102 -3.63 -1.03 -19.83
C ILE A 102 -3.02 0.19 -19.11
N ALA A 103 -2.88 0.14 -17.79
CA ALA A 103 -2.32 1.23 -17.01
C ALA A 103 -0.82 1.43 -17.24
N ARG A 104 -0.07 0.35 -17.47
CA ARG A 104 1.39 0.38 -17.56
C ARG A 104 1.92 1.40 -18.59
N PRO A 105 1.51 1.39 -19.87
CA PRO A 105 1.99 2.35 -20.85
C PRO A 105 1.68 3.80 -20.44
N LEU A 106 0.47 4.08 -19.94
CA LEU A 106 0.10 5.42 -19.47
C LEU A 106 0.94 5.87 -18.27
N MET A 107 1.24 4.95 -17.36
CA MET A 107 2.11 5.21 -16.20
C MET A 107 3.56 5.46 -16.63
N GLU A 108 4.06 4.73 -17.63
CA GLU A 108 5.41 4.91 -18.19
C GLU A 108 5.54 6.28 -18.86
N ASP A 109 4.55 6.68 -19.66
CA ASP A 109 4.52 7.99 -20.30
C ASP A 109 4.54 9.13 -19.28
N LEU A 110 3.71 9.03 -18.23
CA LEU A 110 3.70 10.03 -17.16
C LEU A 110 5.00 10.05 -16.36
N ALA A 111 5.56 8.89 -16.02
CA ALA A 111 6.83 8.79 -15.30
C ALA A 111 7.97 9.43 -16.09
N ASN A 112 8.04 9.19 -17.40
CA ASN A 112 9.01 9.80 -18.30
C ASN A 112 8.82 11.32 -18.41
N ALA A 113 7.58 11.78 -18.51
CA ALA A 113 7.26 13.21 -18.64
C ALA A 113 7.52 14.03 -17.36
N CYS A 114 7.49 13.40 -16.17
CA CYS A 114 7.71 14.10 -14.90
C CYS A 114 9.08 13.83 -14.27
N GLY A 115 9.88 12.90 -14.79
CA GLY A 115 11.15 12.48 -14.21
C GLY A 115 11.01 11.70 -12.89
N GLY A 116 9.78 11.29 -12.52
CA GLY A 116 9.44 10.66 -11.25
C GLY A 116 9.08 9.18 -11.37
N ALA A 117 8.30 8.70 -10.40
CA ALA A 117 7.71 7.37 -10.41
C ALA A 117 6.19 7.47 -10.27
N VAL A 118 5.51 6.59 -11.00
CA VAL A 118 4.05 6.40 -10.91
C VAL A 118 3.79 5.01 -10.36
N ALA A 119 2.89 4.88 -9.40
CA ALA A 119 2.51 3.58 -8.86
C ALA A 119 0.98 3.46 -8.76
N MET A 120 0.51 2.22 -8.92
CA MET A 120 -0.86 1.81 -8.68
C MET A 120 -0.89 0.89 -7.47
N ALA A 121 -1.81 1.10 -6.54
CA ALA A 121 -1.86 0.39 -5.28
C ALA A 121 -3.29 0.02 -4.89
N VAL A 122 -3.39 -1.04 -4.08
CA VAL A 122 -4.60 -1.52 -3.40
C VAL A 122 -4.42 -1.47 -1.89
N ARG A 123 -5.53 -1.42 -1.15
CA ARG A 123 -5.47 -1.40 0.32
C ARG A 123 -5.24 -2.80 0.92
N ASP A 124 -4.36 -2.87 1.89
CA ASP A 124 -4.20 -4.01 2.81
C ASP A 124 -4.16 -3.49 4.25
N GLY A 125 -5.24 -3.63 4.98
CA GLY A 125 -5.37 -3.10 6.34
C GLY A 125 -5.19 -1.58 6.38
N PHE A 126 -4.14 -1.11 7.05
CA PHE A 126 -3.76 0.31 7.15
C PHE A 126 -2.61 0.68 6.20
N ASN A 127 -2.36 -0.14 5.18
CA ASN A 127 -1.35 0.10 4.15
C ASN A 127 -1.96 0.06 2.75
N MET A 128 -1.23 0.66 1.82
CA MET A 128 -1.43 0.54 0.39
C MET A 128 -0.33 -0.36 -0.17
N ILE A 129 -0.68 -1.47 -0.82
CA ILE A 129 0.28 -2.37 -1.46
C ILE A 129 0.40 -1.98 -2.93
N VAL A 130 1.61 -1.70 -3.36
CA VAL A 130 1.91 -1.40 -4.78
C VAL A 130 1.72 -2.68 -5.59
N ILE A 131 0.88 -2.61 -6.63
CA ILE A 131 0.59 -3.72 -7.54
C ILE A 131 1.13 -3.50 -8.96
N GLU A 132 1.41 -2.24 -9.34
CA GLU A 132 2.07 -1.87 -10.58
C GLU A 132 2.86 -0.58 -10.37
N ARG A 133 3.98 -0.42 -11.11
CA ARG A 133 4.76 0.82 -11.10
C ARG A 133 5.44 1.07 -12.44
N ALA A 134 5.64 2.35 -12.72
CA ALA A 134 6.56 2.85 -13.75
C ALA A 134 7.50 3.88 -13.12
N ARG A 135 8.70 4.03 -13.68
CA ARG A 135 9.68 5.01 -13.20
C ARG A 135 10.51 5.57 -14.35
N HIS A 136 10.92 6.81 -14.22
CA HIS A 136 11.89 7.38 -15.12
C HIS A 136 13.23 6.62 -15.04
N PRO A 137 13.91 6.33 -16.18
CA PRO A 137 15.15 5.54 -16.19
C PRO A 137 16.27 6.10 -15.31
N ALA A 138 16.34 7.42 -15.15
CA ALA A 138 17.34 8.08 -14.29
C ALA A 138 17.11 7.87 -12.79
N MET A 139 15.96 7.36 -12.36
CA MET A 139 15.70 7.06 -10.95
C MET A 139 16.40 5.75 -10.54
N THR A 140 17.51 5.86 -9.83
CA THR A 140 18.30 4.71 -9.35
C THR A 140 17.68 4.02 -8.12
N ARG A 141 16.97 4.78 -7.28
CA ARG A 141 16.26 4.26 -6.10
C ARG A 141 14.82 4.76 -6.09
N VAL A 142 13.88 3.82 -6.07
CA VAL A 142 12.45 4.13 -5.91
C VAL A 142 11.95 3.33 -4.71
N PRO A 143 11.44 3.98 -3.68
CA PRO A 143 10.90 3.26 -2.52
C PRO A 143 9.53 2.62 -2.79
N LEU A 144 9.16 2.40 -4.06
CA LEU A 144 7.84 1.96 -4.51
C LEU A 144 7.96 0.71 -5.39
N ASP A 145 8.46 -0.41 -4.83
CA ASP A 145 8.47 -1.69 -5.56
C ASP A 145 7.13 -2.44 -5.41
N ILE A 146 6.80 -3.27 -6.41
CA ILE A 146 5.60 -4.12 -6.37
C ILE A 146 5.65 -5.00 -5.11
N GLY A 147 4.53 -5.10 -4.40
CA GLY A 147 4.42 -5.81 -3.14
C GLY A 147 4.81 -5.00 -1.91
N ILE A 148 5.41 -3.82 -2.06
CA ILE A 148 5.75 -2.97 -0.91
C ILE A 148 4.51 -2.26 -0.39
N GLY A 149 4.32 -2.31 0.94
CA GLY A 149 3.28 -1.57 1.64
C GLY A 149 3.69 -0.15 2.00
N ARG A 150 2.80 0.81 1.80
CA ARG A 150 2.95 2.20 2.25
C ARG A 150 1.81 2.59 3.17
N GLU A 151 2.12 3.38 4.18
CA GLU A 151 1.13 3.81 5.17
C GLU A 151 -0.03 4.56 4.51
N LEU A 152 -1.27 4.15 4.83
CA LEU A 152 -2.47 4.70 4.20
C LEU A 152 -2.73 6.16 4.59
N ALA A 153 -2.47 6.54 5.82
CA ALA A 153 -2.88 7.85 6.34
C ALA A 153 -1.97 9.01 5.91
N THR A 154 -0.67 8.75 5.70
CA THR A 154 0.34 9.80 5.50
C THR A 154 0.79 9.94 4.05
N THR A 155 0.51 8.96 3.20
CA THR A 155 0.92 8.97 1.79
C THR A 155 -0.15 9.55 0.88
N ALA A 156 0.25 10.16 -0.23
CA ALA A 156 -0.69 10.65 -1.25
C ALA A 156 -1.59 9.54 -1.80
N VAL A 157 -1.03 8.34 -2.06
CA VAL A 157 -1.79 7.18 -2.55
C VAL A 157 -2.83 6.69 -1.54
N GLY A 158 -2.51 6.68 -0.26
CA GLY A 158 -3.45 6.26 0.78
C GLY A 158 -4.56 7.30 1.00
N ARG A 159 -4.23 8.59 0.98
CA ARG A 159 -5.22 9.66 1.03
C ARG A 159 -6.12 9.67 -0.21
N ALA A 160 -5.57 9.36 -1.39
CA ALA A 160 -6.35 9.16 -2.61
C ALA A 160 -7.32 7.98 -2.47
N TYR A 161 -6.86 6.85 -1.92
CA TYR A 161 -7.74 5.73 -1.63
C TYR A 161 -8.92 6.17 -0.72
N LEU A 162 -8.64 6.89 0.38
CA LEU A 162 -9.68 7.42 1.27
C LEU A 162 -10.65 8.35 0.54
N ALA A 163 -10.16 9.18 -0.39
CA ALA A 163 -10.99 10.07 -1.20
C ALA A 163 -11.92 9.30 -2.15
N GLY A 164 -11.46 8.16 -2.70
CA GLY A 164 -12.23 7.29 -3.60
C GLY A 164 -13.29 6.42 -2.92
N LEU A 165 -13.31 6.35 -1.59
CA LEU A 165 -14.31 5.60 -0.84
C LEU A 165 -15.65 6.34 -0.75
N SER A 166 -16.74 5.58 -0.71
CA SER A 166 -18.05 6.12 -0.32
C SER A 166 -18.02 6.67 1.11
N ILE A 167 -18.99 7.54 1.45
CA ILE A 167 -19.06 8.14 2.80
C ILE A 167 -19.12 7.06 3.90
N PRO A 168 -19.97 6.01 3.79
CA PRO A 168 -20.03 4.95 4.82
C PRO A 168 -18.72 4.16 4.93
N GLU A 169 -18.11 3.76 3.80
CA GLU A 169 -16.85 3.03 3.79
C GLU A 169 -15.73 3.82 4.47
N ARG A 170 -15.62 5.11 4.10
CA ARG A 170 -14.63 6.02 4.68
C ARG A 170 -14.85 6.25 6.17
N ALA A 171 -16.10 6.41 6.61
CA ALA A 171 -16.43 6.59 8.02
C ALA A 171 -16.03 5.35 8.86
N GLY A 172 -16.31 4.14 8.37
CA GLY A 172 -15.87 2.90 9.01
C GLY A 172 -14.37 2.81 9.14
N LEU A 173 -13.65 3.02 8.02
CA LEU A 173 -12.18 2.98 8.02
C LEU A 173 -11.55 4.07 8.89
N ARG A 174 -12.16 5.26 8.96
CA ARG A 174 -11.73 6.35 9.84
C ARG A 174 -11.79 5.95 11.31
N THR A 175 -12.82 5.23 11.73
CA THR A 175 -12.95 4.71 13.09
C THR A 175 -11.80 3.74 13.42
N ASP A 176 -11.49 2.83 12.49
CA ASP A 176 -10.39 1.89 12.65
C ASP A 176 -9.02 2.59 12.68
N LEU A 177 -8.81 3.58 11.82
CA LEU A 177 -7.60 4.43 11.82
C LEU A 177 -7.44 5.19 13.13
N LYS A 178 -8.52 5.77 13.67
CA LYS A 178 -8.49 6.46 14.97
C LYS A 178 -8.02 5.52 16.08
N ALA A 179 -8.54 4.31 16.12
CA ALA A 179 -8.12 3.29 17.09
C ALA A 179 -6.64 2.88 16.86
N HIS A 180 -6.20 2.73 15.61
CA HIS A 180 -4.84 2.35 15.26
C HIS A 180 -3.79 3.40 15.65
N TYR A 181 -4.07 4.69 15.38
CA TYR A 181 -3.11 5.78 15.65
C TYR A 181 -3.16 6.31 17.10
N GLY A 182 -4.25 6.06 17.83
CA GLY A 182 -4.37 6.45 19.24
C GLY A 182 -4.07 7.93 19.45
N LEU A 183 -3.07 8.25 20.28
CA LEU A 183 -2.68 9.63 20.61
C LEU A 183 -2.18 10.45 19.40
N ARG A 184 -1.73 9.83 18.32
CA ARG A 184 -1.32 10.52 17.09
C ARG A 184 -2.49 10.92 16.20
N TRP A 185 -3.69 10.42 16.48
CA TRP A 185 -4.86 10.61 15.63
C TRP A 185 -5.22 12.08 15.37
N PRO A 186 -5.20 13.01 16.35
CA PRO A 186 -5.59 14.40 16.08
C PRO A 186 -4.80 15.03 14.93
N ALA A 187 -3.48 14.84 14.89
CA ALA A 187 -2.63 15.38 13.82
C ALA A 187 -2.87 14.64 12.49
N ILE A 188 -2.89 13.31 12.51
CA ILE A 188 -3.10 12.48 11.31
C ILE A 188 -4.51 12.69 10.75
N GLY A 189 -5.52 12.75 11.60
CA GLY A 189 -6.90 13.02 11.19
C GLY A 189 -7.05 14.38 10.51
N ALA A 190 -6.42 15.43 11.04
CA ALA A 190 -6.42 16.76 10.43
C ALA A 190 -5.75 16.75 9.04
N GLN A 191 -4.63 16.03 8.87
CA GLN A 191 -3.96 15.88 7.57
C GLN A 191 -4.86 15.13 6.55
N ILE A 192 -5.56 14.09 6.98
CA ILE A 192 -6.52 13.37 6.12
C ILE A 192 -7.64 14.31 5.68
N GLU A 193 -8.26 15.08 6.59
CA GLU A 193 -9.34 16.02 6.25
C GLU A 193 -8.87 17.11 5.29
N GLY A 194 -7.66 17.65 5.52
CA GLY A 194 -7.04 18.60 4.60
C GLY A 194 -6.86 18.01 3.19
N ALA A 195 -6.38 16.75 3.11
CA ALA A 195 -6.20 16.06 1.83
C ALA A 195 -7.54 15.76 1.13
N LEU A 196 -8.59 15.39 1.88
CA LEU A 196 -9.94 15.18 1.32
C LEU A 196 -10.56 16.48 0.82
N THR A 197 -10.35 17.57 1.54
CA THR A 197 -10.78 18.92 1.10
C THR A 197 -10.04 19.34 -0.16
N HIS A 198 -8.73 19.14 -0.22
CA HIS A 198 -7.93 19.41 -1.42
C HIS A 198 -8.42 18.59 -2.62
N PHE A 199 -8.66 17.28 -2.42
CA PHE A 199 -9.20 16.40 -3.46
C PHE A 199 -10.56 16.88 -4.00
N LYS A 200 -11.45 17.33 -3.12
CA LYS A 200 -12.77 17.84 -3.54
C LYS A 200 -12.67 19.04 -4.49
N HIS A 201 -11.67 19.88 -4.34
CA HIS A 201 -11.48 21.08 -5.16
C HIS A 201 -10.63 20.84 -6.40
N HIS A 202 -9.64 19.93 -6.34
CA HIS A 202 -8.61 19.79 -7.37
C HIS A 202 -8.59 18.41 -8.06
N GLY A 203 -9.33 17.40 -7.54
CA GLY A 203 -9.38 16.06 -8.11
C GLY A 203 -8.18 15.16 -7.73
N PHE A 204 -7.23 15.64 -6.94
CA PHE A 204 -6.09 14.87 -6.47
C PHE A 204 -5.73 15.18 -5.02
N THR A 205 -5.03 14.28 -4.35
CA THR A 205 -4.48 14.46 -3.01
C THR A 205 -2.98 14.77 -3.09
N VAL A 206 -2.45 15.36 -2.04
CA VAL A 206 -1.03 15.74 -1.92
C VAL A 206 -0.43 15.15 -0.66
N SER A 207 0.85 14.78 -0.74
CA SER A 207 1.75 14.53 0.39
C SER A 207 3.08 15.20 0.07
N ALA A 208 3.36 16.32 0.76
CA ALA A 208 4.58 17.09 0.60
C ALA A 208 5.40 16.95 1.90
N GLY A 209 6.28 15.96 1.94
CA GLY A 209 7.09 15.65 3.12
C GLY A 209 6.33 14.93 4.26
N ASP A 210 5.04 14.64 4.13
CA ASP A 210 4.23 14.06 5.21
C ASP A 210 4.60 12.60 5.53
N TRP A 211 4.90 11.81 4.51
CA TRP A 211 5.33 10.42 4.66
C TRP A 211 6.84 10.32 4.91
N ALA A 212 7.63 11.03 4.13
CA ALA A 212 9.07 11.14 4.27
C ALA A 212 9.47 12.59 3.93
N PRO A 213 10.28 13.26 4.77
CA PRO A 213 10.59 14.68 4.62
C PRO A 213 11.20 15.07 3.28
N ASP A 214 11.85 14.11 2.62
CA ASP A 214 12.54 14.26 1.33
C ASP A 214 11.74 13.73 0.14
N TYR A 215 10.42 13.44 0.30
CA TYR A 215 9.59 12.85 -0.74
C TYR A 215 8.27 13.58 -0.93
N ASN A 216 7.97 13.96 -2.17
CA ASN A 216 6.74 14.62 -2.58
C ASN A 216 5.94 13.75 -3.54
N ALA A 217 4.62 13.74 -3.40
CA ALA A 217 3.73 12.98 -4.29
C ALA A 217 2.33 13.58 -4.34
N VAL A 218 1.65 13.29 -5.44
CA VAL A 218 0.21 13.49 -5.65
C VAL A 218 -0.48 12.13 -5.78
N GLY A 219 -1.79 12.06 -5.52
CA GLY A 219 -2.53 10.80 -5.61
C GLY A 219 -3.95 10.99 -6.16
N VAL A 220 -4.43 10.01 -6.92
CA VAL A 220 -5.76 9.99 -7.55
C VAL A 220 -6.38 8.60 -7.37
N PRO A 221 -7.64 8.48 -6.92
CA PRO A 221 -8.34 7.20 -6.84
C PRO A 221 -8.96 6.81 -8.18
N LEU A 222 -9.18 5.49 -8.35
CA LEU A 222 -10.00 4.93 -9.41
C LEU A 222 -10.93 3.87 -8.83
N ARG A 223 -12.24 4.07 -8.99
CA ARG A 223 -13.24 3.08 -8.58
C ARG A 223 -13.59 2.16 -9.74
N MET A 224 -13.41 0.86 -9.55
CA MET A 224 -13.75 -0.18 -10.50
C MET A 224 -15.25 -0.50 -10.45
N ARG A 225 -15.80 -1.15 -11.50
CA ARG A 225 -17.22 -1.56 -11.57
C ARG A 225 -17.63 -2.55 -10.47
N ASP A 226 -16.72 -3.41 -10.06
CA ASP A 226 -16.91 -4.39 -8.98
C ASP A 226 -16.87 -3.76 -7.58
N GLY A 227 -16.69 -2.43 -7.50
CA GLY A 227 -16.58 -1.69 -6.25
C GLY A 227 -15.15 -1.62 -5.69
N THR A 228 -14.18 -2.31 -6.28
CA THR A 228 -12.77 -2.20 -5.89
C THR A 228 -12.29 -0.76 -6.07
N CYS A 229 -11.63 -0.22 -5.05
CA CYS A 229 -10.98 1.08 -5.14
C CYS A 229 -9.47 0.89 -5.30
N LEU A 230 -8.95 1.33 -6.43
CA LEU A 230 -7.53 1.48 -6.71
C LEU A 230 -7.09 2.90 -6.38
N ALA A 231 -5.81 3.10 -6.12
CA ALA A 231 -5.25 4.43 -6.02
C ALA A 231 -3.93 4.51 -6.78
N PHE A 232 -3.75 5.62 -7.47
CA PHE A 232 -2.53 5.95 -8.19
C PHE A 232 -1.80 7.05 -7.45
N ASN A 233 -0.47 7.06 -7.54
CA ASN A 233 0.33 8.20 -7.15
C ASN A 233 1.43 8.46 -8.17
N CYS A 234 1.83 9.72 -8.25
CA CYS A 234 3.01 10.16 -8.95
C CYS A 234 3.86 10.99 -8.01
N GLY A 235 5.17 10.72 -7.93
CA GLY A 235 6.06 11.42 -7.01
C GLY A 235 7.51 11.03 -7.14
N GLY A 236 8.32 11.64 -6.28
CA GLY A 236 9.77 11.45 -6.24
C GLY A 236 10.42 12.18 -5.07
N SER A 237 11.75 12.12 -4.98
CA SER A 237 12.48 12.93 -4.02
C SER A 237 12.30 14.43 -4.30
N ASN A 238 12.43 15.27 -3.27
CA ASN A 238 12.30 16.73 -3.39
C ASN A 238 13.21 17.35 -4.46
N ASN A 239 14.35 16.71 -4.73
CA ASN A 239 15.28 17.15 -5.77
C ASN A 239 14.76 16.90 -7.19
N LEU A 240 13.85 15.93 -7.37
CA LEU A 240 13.24 15.59 -8.67
C LEU A 240 11.84 16.20 -8.80
N ILE A 241 11.07 16.13 -7.72
CA ILE A 241 9.68 16.61 -7.64
C ILE A 241 9.59 17.65 -6.53
N ALA A 242 9.88 18.90 -6.86
CA ALA A 242 9.75 20.01 -5.93
C ALA A 242 8.27 20.27 -5.57
N ALA A 243 8.01 20.89 -4.43
CA ALA A 243 6.64 21.07 -3.94
C ALA A 243 5.79 21.99 -4.84
N ASP A 244 6.41 22.94 -5.52
CA ASP A 244 5.76 23.89 -6.43
C ASP A 244 5.26 23.26 -7.74
N VAL A 245 5.81 22.10 -8.14
CA VAL A 245 5.34 21.37 -9.33
C VAL A 245 4.17 20.42 -9.03
N LEU A 246 3.84 20.17 -7.76
CA LEU A 246 2.77 19.23 -7.38
C LEU A 246 1.40 19.57 -7.98
N PRO A 247 0.97 20.84 -8.10
CA PRO A 247 -0.31 21.17 -8.75
C PRO A 247 -0.35 20.72 -10.22
N VAL A 248 0.72 20.96 -10.98
CA VAL A 248 0.82 20.54 -12.39
C VAL A 248 0.87 19.02 -12.50
N LEU A 249 1.62 18.37 -11.61
CA LEU A 249 1.73 16.92 -11.56
C LEU A 249 0.38 16.27 -11.21
N GLY A 250 -0.38 16.88 -10.30
CA GLY A 250 -1.71 16.42 -9.92
C GLY A 250 -2.67 16.42 -11.10
N VAL A 251 -2.71 17.50 -11.88
CA VAL A 251 -3.54 17.60 -13.11
C VAL A 251 -3.15 16.53 -14.13
N LYS A 252 -1.85 16.28 -14.33
CA LYS A 252 -1.38 15.24 -15.26
C LYS A 252 -1.78 13.84 -14.77
N LEU A 253 -1.70 13.56 -13.46
CA LEU A 253 -2.11 12.28 -12.90
C LEU A 253 -3.63 12.07 -13.02
N VAL A 254 -4.44 13.13 -12.81
CA VAL A 254 -5.89 13.08 -13.03
C VAL A 254 -6.19 12.70 -14.49
N ALA A 255 -5.57 13.40 -15.46
CA ALA A 255 -5.76 13.10 -16.88
C ALA A 255 -5.39 11.65 -17.23
N MET A 256 -4.26 11.14 -16.74
CA MET A 256 -3.84 9.74 -16.93
C MET A 256 -4.89 8.75 -16.38
N VAL A 257 -5.41 8.99 -15.17
CA VAL A 257 -6.42 8.11 -14.56
C VAL A 257 -7.75 8.19 -15.28
N GLU A 258 -8.13 9.35 -15.82
CA GLU A 258 -9.33 9.53 -16.67
C GLU A 258 -9.19 8.80 -18.00
N ASP A 259 -8.01 8.84 -18.65
CA ASP A 259 -7.73 8.08 -19.86
C ASP A 259 -7.85 6.57 -19.61
N LEU A 260 -7.28 6.09 -18.51
CA LEU A 260 -7.41 4.71 -18.10
C LEU A 260 -8.87 4.32 -17.82
N ALA A 261 -9.63 5.19 -17.15
CA ALA A 261 -11.04 4.94 -16.86
C ALA A 261 -11.86 4.84 -18.15
N ARG A 262 -11.61 5.72 -19.14
CA ARG A 262 -12.23 5.65 -20.47
C ARG A 262 -11.89 4.37 -21.21
N ALA A 263 -10.63 3.95 -21.19
CA ALA A 263 -10.20 2.70 -21.83
C ALA A 263 -10.84 1.45 -21.21
N GLN A 264 -11.27 1.52 -19.94
CA GLN A 264 -11.98 0.46 -19.22
C GLN A 264 -13.51 0.64 -19.25
N ASP A 265 -14.02 1.64 -19.95
CA ASP A 265 -15.43 2.04 -19.93
C ASP A 265 -15.94 2.27 -18.47
N LEU A 266 -15.07 2.82 -17.62
CA LEU A 266 -15.35 3.19 -16.25
C LEU A 266 -15.72 4.67 -16.17
N ASN A 267 -16.55 5.03 -15.19
CA ASN A 267 -16.77 6.44 -14.88
C ASN A 267 -15.62 6.93 -13.97
N PRO A 268 -14.71 7.81 -14.41
CA PRO A 268 -13.58 8.28 -13.63
C PRO A 268 -14.01 9.04 -12.35
N HIS A 269 -15.19 9.64 -12.40
CA HIS A 269 -15.77 10.39 -11.29
C HIS A 269 -16.83 9.59 -10.56
N GLY A 270 -16.62 8.27 -10.29
CA GLY A 270 -17.57 7.41 -9.59
C GLY A 270 -18.55 8.19 -8.72
N THR A 271 -19.60 8.66 -9.33
CA THR A 271 -20.73 9.44 -8.86
C THR A 271 -20.77 9.80 -7.38
N TYR A 272 -20.27 10.99 -7.05
CA TYR A 272 -20.87 11.79 -6.00
C TYR A 272 -21.91 12.76 -6.62
N LYS A 273 -22.85 12.26 -7.42
CA LYS A 273 -24.14 12.92 -7.53
C LYS A 273 -24.94 12.48 -6.32
N GLY A 274 -24.94 13.31 -5.28
CA GLY A 274 -25.95 13.23 -4.26
C GLY A 274 -27.31 13.26 -4.98
N SER A 275 -28.08 12.18 -4.87
CA SER A 275 -29.49 12.23 -5.15
C SER A 275 -30.11 13.16 -4.12
N THR A 276 -30.33 14.41 -4.52
CA THR A 276 -31.37 15.26 -3.96
C THR A 276 -32.70 14.65 -4.37
N THR A 277 -33.32 13.95 -3.46
CA THR A 277 -34.78 13.88 -3.24
C THR A 277 -35.01 13.58 -1.79
#